data_85d8210e4d0dd1f64d9b78c7f94d2ff7
#
_entry.id   85d8210e4d0dd1f64d9b78c7f94d2ff7
#
_cell.length_a   1.000
_cell.length_b   1.000
_cell.length_c   1.000
_cell.angle_alpha   90.00
_cell.angle_beta   90.00
_cell.angle_gamma   90.00
#
_symmetry.space_group_name_H-M   'P 1'
#
loop_
_entity.id
_entity.type
_entity.pdbx_description
1 polymer ?
#
loop_
_entity_poly.entity_id
_entity_poly.type
_entity_poly.pdbx_seq_one_letter_code
_entity_poly.pdbx_strand_id
1 'polypeptide(L)'
;MMAGDMKPGKKVVVSEFAEDPLQAIDAHMSLQDMARPDPATLKAGEVLIAIQSASVGWVDLLMTSGQYQHMPKPPYTPGLEYSGLVAAVGAAVNPASVAVGDRVLVDGLQVGPRSLGDYQSQGGFASYAVVPDTAVHRIPSTLSFDQACCLLGNYETAYHCLIARGRLKAGETVLIHGASGSTGLAAVHLAKLVGATVIATGRSDDKLALVKAHGADHVINTRAPDGATGVRRFRDEVKLLTGGRGVEVVYDGVGGDISLESLRCVAFGARFLIVGWASTPAVAQGRGQRGAPNANVLPTNLIMMKGLDVLGCPMVIATVNDPTIRPPRFAQIMQWAADGRITPHVSHVYPLSEFKTAMRAKWNGEGS
;
A
#
# COMPACT_ATOMS: atom_id res chain seq x y z
N MET A 1 31.57 2.49 -1.74
CA MET A 1 31.65 3.97 -1.69
C MET A 1 32.13 4.34 -0.29
N MET A 2 33.26 4.98 -0.13
CA MET A 2 33.80 5.32 1.19
C MET A 2 32.96 6.45 1.82
N ALA A 3 32.81 6.46 3.15
CA ALA A 3 31.98 7.39 3.93
C ALA A 3 32.21 8.90 3.71
N GLY A 4 33.24 9.29 2.91
CA GLY A 4 33.63 10.68 2.68
C GLY A 4 32.91 11.48 1.58
N ASP A 5 32.21 10.81 0.64
CA ASP A 5 31.76 11.43 -0.62
C ASP A 5 30.26 11.72 -0.73
N MET A 6 29.48 11.60 0.34
CA MET A 6 28.02 11.88 0.24
C MET A 6 27.76 13.39 0.28
N LYS A 7 27.10 13.88 -0.77
CA LYS A 7 26.74 15.30 -0.97
C LYS A 7 25.55 15.73 -0.12
N PRO A 8 25.32 17.04 0.09
CA PRO A 8 24.03 17.55 0.57
C PRO A 8 22.89 16.96 -0.25
N GLY A 9 21.80 16.65 0.42
CA GLY A 9 20.62 16.02 -0.19
C GLY A 9 19.46 16.98 -0.37
N LYS A 10 18.32 16.41 -0.74
CA LYS A 10 17.03 17.09 -0.86
C LYS A 10 15.98 16.32 -0.05
N LYS A 11 14.92 17.01 0.36
CA LYS A 11 13.73 16.40 0.93
C LYS A 11 12.48 17.15 0.48
N VAL A 12 11.37 16.43 0.39
CA VAL A 12 10.05 17.04 0.19
C VAL A 12 9.45 17.39 1.54
N VAL A 13 8.83 18.56 1.64
CA VAL A 13 8.15 19.01 2.84
C VAL A 13 6.69 19.35 2.51
N VAL A 14 5.77 18.82 3.29
CA VAL A 14 4.37 19.24 3.38
C VAL A 14 4.29 20.29 4.48
N SER A 15 4.02 21.56 4.12
CA SER A 15 4.02 22.67 5.06
C SER A 15 2.69 22.84 5.81
N GLU A 16 1.58 22.47 5.17
CA GLU A 16 0.21 22.60 5.70
C GLU A 16 -0.68 21.52 5.11
N PHE A 17 -1.77 21.18 5.81
CA PHE A 17 -2.84 20.35 5.24
C PHE A 17 -3.71 21.18 4.29
N ALA A 18 -4.11 20.57 3.18
CA ALA A 18 -5.05 21.15 2.23
C ALA A 18 -6.47 20.56 2.37
N GLU A 19 -7.40 21.00 1.57
CA GLU A 19 -8.74 20.40 1.48
C GLU A 19 -8.72 19.07 0.73
N ASP A 20 -7.86 18.96 -0.27
CA ASP A 20 -7.64 17.77 -1.05
C ASP A 20 -6.15 17.56 -1.39
N PRO A 21 -5.76 16.34 -1.82
CA PRO A 21 -4.37 16.04 -2.14
C PRO A 21 -3.78 16.86 -3.30
N LEU A 22 -4.55 17.20 -4.34
CA LEU A 22 -4.05 17.97 -5.47
C LEU A 22 -3.69 19.40 -5.05
N GLN A 23 -4.56 20.03 -4.25
CA GLN A 23 -4.27 21.35 -3.68
C GLN A 23 -3.00 21.31 -2.81
N ALA A 24 -2.82 20.26 -1.99
CA ALA A 24 -1.62 20.08 -1.19
C ALA A 24 -0.35 20.00 -2.05
N ILE A 25 -0.38 19.17 -3.10
CA ILE A 25 0.75 18.97 -4.02
C ILE A 25 1.14 20.30 -4.67
N ASP A 26 0.17 21.14 -5.04
CA ASP A 26 0.42 22.39 -5.73
C ASP A 26 0.94 23.49 -4.82
N ALA A 27 0.23 23.73 -3.71
CA ALA A 27 0.39 24.92 -2.88
C ALA A 27 1.26 24.68 -1.63
N HIS A 28 1.25 23.47 -1.06
CA HIS A 28 1.81 23.20 0.26
C HIS A 28 2.94 22.17 0.27
N MET A 29 3.42 21.74 -0.90
CA MET A 29 4.55 20.81 -0.99
C MET A 29 5.72 21.45 -1.75
N SER A 30 6.91 21.36 -1.17
CA SER A 30 8.14 21.89 -1.75
C SER A 30 9.33 20.95 -1.60
N LEU A 31 10.24 20.99 -2.58
CA LEU A 31 11.53 20.36 -2.49
C LEU A 31 12.51 21.32 -1.82
N GLN A 32 13.14 20.90 -0.74
CA GLN A 32 14.06 21.69 0.07
C GLN A 32 15.43 21.06 0.15
N ASP A 33 16.45 21.86 0.40
CA ASP A 33 17.77 21.35 0.72
C ASP A 33 17.76 20.61 2.05
N MET A 34 18.53 19.53 2.11
CA MET A 34 18.70 18.70 3.29
C MET A 34 20.19 18.57 3.58
N ALA A 35 20.62 19.02 4.75
CA ALA A 35 21.97 18.72 5.21
C ALA A 35 22.13 17.19 5.35
N ARG A 36 23.27 16.68 4.95
CA ARG A 36 23.63 15.29 5.24
C ARG A 36 23.72 15.11 6.76
N PRO A 37 23.02 14.09 7.34
CA PRO A 37 23.20 13.76 8.75
C PRO A 37 24.67 13.37 9.04
N ASP A 38 25.24 13.91 10.11
CA ASP A 38 26.59 13.57 10.53
C ASP A 38 26.59 12.17 11.19
N PRO A 39 27.33 11.20 10.66
CA PRO A 39 27.45 9.86 11.26
C PRO A 39 27.89 9.87 12.74
N ALA A 40 28.69 10.88 13.16
CA ALA A 40 29.16 11.00 14.53
C ALA A 40 28.04 11.34 15.53
N THR A 41 26.87 11.81 15.05
CA THR A 41 25.72 12.17 15.90
C THR A 41 24.70 11.03 16.07
N LEU A 42 24.94 9.88 15.43
CA LEU A 42 24.05 8.72 15.55
C LEU A 42 24.00 8.20 16.98
N LYS A 43 22.81 7.96 17.49
CA LYS A 43 22.64 7.20 18.74
C LYS A 43 23.11 5.76 18.55
N ALA A 44 23.40 5.09 19.64
CA ALA A 44 24.01 3.76 19.63
C ALA A 44 23.28 2.71 18.74
N GLY A 45 21.94 2.72 18.72
CA GLY A 45 21.11 1.81 17.91
C GLY A 45 20.55 2.43 16.62
N GLU A 46 21.11 3.55 16.14
CA GLU A 46 20.62 4.21 14.93
C GLU A 46 21.45 3.82 13.68
N VAL A 47 20.78 3.90 12.54
CA VAL A 47 21.33 3.61 11.22
C VAL A 47 21.03 4.80 10.30
N LEU A 48 22.04 5.30 9.60
CA LEU A 48 21.89 6.29 8.54
C LEU A 48 21.68 5.57 7.21
N ILE A 49 20.55 5.87 6.58
CA ILE A 49 20.17 5.33 5.27
C ILE A 49 20.37 6.41 4.20
N ALA A 50 21.11 6.09 3.13
CA ALA A 50 21.11 6.82 1.87
C ALA A 50 19.98 6.26 1.00
N ILE A 51 18.87 6.97 0.94
CA ILE A 51 17.65 6.52 0.26
C ILE A 51 17.89 6.43 -1.25
N GLN A 52 17.51 5.32 -1.84
CA GLN A 52 17.61 5.06 -3.28
C GLN A 52 16.26 5.08 -3.96
N SER A 53 15.20 4.62 -3.28
CA SER A 53 13.85 4.58 -3.81
C SER A 53 12.82 4.71 -2.69
N ALA A 54 11.72 5.40 -3.00
CA ALA A 54 10.54 5.51 -2.12
C ALA A 54 9.26 5.32 -2.92
N SER A 55 8.32 4.58 -2.38
CA SER A 55 7.03 4.37 -3.05
C SER A 55 6.11 5.58 -2.92
N VAL A 56 5.29 5.82 -3.94
CA VAL A 56 4.17 6.78 -3.88
C VAL A 56 2.89 5.99 -3.62
N GLY A 57 2.47 5.93 -2.37
CA GLY A 57 1.28 5.21 -1.94
C GLY A 57 0.01 6.08 -1.95
N TRP A 58 -1.16 5.43 -1.98
CA TRP A 58 -2.44 6.13 -1.84
C TRP A 58 -2.55 6.88 -0.50
N VAL A 59 -2.02 6.29 0.56
CA VAL A 59 -2.01 6.90 1.90
C VAL A 59 -1.12 8.14 1.96
N ASP A 60 0.01 8.17 1.22
CA ASP A 60 0.84 9.38 1.11
C ASP A 60 0.02 10.57 0.59
N LEU A 61 -0.85 10.33 -0.39
CA LEU A 61 -1.75 11.36 -0.93
C LEU A 61 -2.78 11.81 0.11
N LEU A 62 -3.48 10.88 0.76
CA LEU A 62 -4.50 11.21 1.76
C LEU A 62 -3.94 11.99 2.94
N MET A 63 -2.71 11.67 3.37
CA MET A 63 -2.05 12.36 4.49
C MET A 63 -1.81 13.84 4.22
N THR A 64 -1.59 14.26 2.96
CA THR A 64 -1.36 15.67 2.61
C THR A 64 -2.56 16.57 2.90
N SER A 65 -3.75 15.99 2.99
CA SER A 65 -4.99 16.70 3.35
C SER A 65 -5.52 16.31 4.74
N GLY A 66 -4.72 15.57 5.52
CA GLY A 66 -5.12 15.18 6.87
C GLY A 66 -6.23 14.13 6.91
N GLN A 67 -6.33 13.28 5.88
CA GLN A 67 -7.38 12.27 5.72
C GLN A 67 -6.96 10.86 6.16
N TYR A 68 -6.05 10.76 7.12
CA TYR A 68 -5.59 9.47 7.62
C TYR A 68 -5.55 9.48 9.15
N GLN A 69 -5.79 8.31 9.78
CA GLN A 69 -5.89 8.20 11.25
C GLN A 69 -4.56 8.37 11.99
N HIS A 70 -3.44 8.02 11.36
CA HIS A 70 -2.10 8.11 11.91
C HIS A 70 -1.25 8.98 11.00
N MET A 71 -1.04 10.22 11.35
CA MET A 71 -0.30 11.18 10.56
C MET A 71 0.42 12.20 11.43
N PRO A 72 1.57 12.73 10.98
CA PRO A 72 2.25 13.81 11.66
C PRO A 72 1.49 15.13 11.50
N LYS A 73 1.83 16.09 12.35
CA LYS A 73 1.45 17.49 12.12
C LYS A 73 2.42 18.11 11.12
N PRO A 74 1.94 18.92 10.17
CA PRO A 74 2.84 19.73 9.34
C PRO A 74 3.70 20.70 10.17
N PRO A 75 4.97 21.00 9.73
CA PRO A 75 5.58 20.46 8.53
C PRO A 75 6.13 19.05 8.71
N TYR A 76 6.03 18.21 7.66
CA TYR A 76 6.60 16.87 7.68
C TYR A 76 7.12 16.45 6.29
N THR A 77 7.98 15.42 6.25
CA THR A 77 8.46 14.78 5.02
C THR A 77 7.60 13.55 4.73
N PRO A 78 6.94 13.45 3.56
CA PRO A 78 6.15 12.28 3.16
C PRO A 78 7.05 11.10 2.74
N GLY A 79 6.42 9.99 2.34
CA GLY A 79 7.08 8.75 1.94
C GLY A 79 7.02 7.72 3.05
N LEU A 80 5.99 6.85 2.97
CA LEU A 80 5.72 5.83 4.00
C LEU A 80 6.66 4.63 3.92
N GLU A 81 7.16 4.33 2.73
CA GLU A 81 7.95 3.14 2.46
C GLU A 81 9.11 3.49 1.54
N TYR A 82 10.31 3.11 1.93
CA TYR A 82 11.51 3.40 1.17
C TYR A 82 12.60 2.34 1.39
N SER A 83 13.56 2.38 0.52
CA SER A 83 14.71 1.48 0.49
C SER A 83 15.97 2.26 0.16
N GLY A 84 17.13 1.73 0.55
CA GLY A 84 18.40 2.40 0.29
C GLY A 84 19.61 1.59 0.72
N LEU A 85 20.72 2.29 0.82
CA LEU A 85 21.99 1.77 1.31
C LEU A 85 22.25 2.24 2.74
N VAL A 86 22.74 1.34 3.57
CA VAL A 86 23.25 1.70 4.90
C VAL A 86 24.54 2.51 4.71
N ALA A 87 24.50 3.77 5.12
CA ALA A 87 25.61 4.72 4.98
C ALA A 87 26.48 4.82 6.24
N ALA A 88 25.88 4.64 7.42
CA ALA A 88 26.56 4.56 8.71
C ALA A 88 25.69 3.82 9.73
N VAL A 89 26.31 3.34 10.78
CA VAL A 89 25.65 2.64 11.89
C VAL A 89 26.16 3.16 13.24
N GLY A 90 25.27 3.22 14.23
CA GLY A 90 25.60 3.53 15.61
C GLY A 90 26.38 2.39 16.29
N ALA A 91 27.01 2.70 17.41
CA ALA A 91 27.99 1.80 18.06
C ALA A 91 27.40 0.49 18.62
N ALA A 92 26.09 0.43 18.89
CA ALA A 92 25.42 -0.78 19.39
C ALA A 92 24.72 -1.60 18.30
N VAL A 93 24.74 -1.15 17.05
CA VAL A 93 24.12 -1.90 15.92
C VAL A 93 24.90 -3.19 15.68
N ASN A 94 24.20 -4.32 15.70
CA ASN A 94 24.83 -5.62 15.44
C ASN A 94 25.19 -5.76 13.95
N PRO A 95 26.48 -5.86 13.58
CA PRO A 95 26.90 -5.94 12.18
C PRO A 95 26.44 -7.23 11.49
N ALA A 96 26.10 -8.27 12.22
CA ALA A 96 25.48 -9.47 11.65
C ALA A 96 24.08 -9.21 11.11
N SER A 97 23.35 -8.28 11.73
CA SER A 97 21.98 -7.88 11.32
C SER A 97 22.03 -6.80 10.25
N VAL A 98 22.79 -5.73 10.46
CA VAL A 98 22.89 -4.56 9.57
C VAL A 98 24.32 -4.04 9.53
N ALA A 99 24.88 -3.85 8.35
CA ALA A 99 26.22 -3.33 8.15
C ALA A 99 26.26 -2.22 7.08
N VAL A 100 27.27 -1.35 7.15
CA VAL A 100 27.50 -0.31 6.12
C VAL A 100 27.63 -0.95 4.74
N GLY A 101 26.92 -0.41 3.76
CA GLY A 101 26.84 -0.92 2.39
C GLY A 101 25.73 -1.93 2.15
N ASP A 102 25.02 -2.40 3.18
CA ASP A 102 23.87 -3.27 3.00
C ASP A 102 22.76 -2.57 2.23
N ARG A 103 22.11 -3.33 1.35
CA ARG A 103 20.87 -2.94 0.67
C ARG A 103 19.71 -3.24 1.59
N VAL A 104 18.92 -2.21 1.95
CA VAL A 104 17.89 -2.35 2.97
C VAL A 104 16.57 -1.69 2.57
N LEU A 105 15.46 -2.24 3.06
CA LEU A 105 14.18 -1.58 3.14
C LEU A 105 13.91 -1.15 4.60
N VAL A 106 13.12 -0.10 4.76
CA VAL A 106 12.77 0.46 6.06
C VAL A 106 11.30 0.19 6.39
N ASP A 107 11.06 -0.23 7.61
CA ASP A 107 9.73 -0.56 8.10
C ASP A 107 8.89 0.69 8.38
N GLY A 108 7.96 0.98 7.50
CA GLY A 108 7.07 2.14 7.59
C GLY A 108 6.03 2.11 8.72
N LEU A 109 5.98 1.06 9.55
CA LEU A 109 5.21 1.07 10.81
C LEU A 109 6.03 1.59 11.99
N GLN A 110 7.35 1.51 11.93
CA GLN A 110 8.25 2.00 12.96
C GLN A 110 8.83 3.39 12.64
N VAL A 111 8.91 3.74 11.36
CA VAL A 111 9.56 4.96 10.88
C VAL A 111 8.69 5.67 9.86
N GLY A 112 8.84 7.00 9.75
CA GLY A 112 8.15 7.83 8.77
C GLY A 112 6.76 8.26 9.20
N PRO A 113 6.03 8.98 8.33
CA PRO A 113 4.86 9.78 8.69
C PRO A 113 3.73 9.01 9.38
N ARG A 114 3.59 7.71 9.11
CA ARG A 114 2.57 6.86 9.70
C ARG A 114 2.92 6.32 11.08
N SER A 115 4.20 6.32 11.44
CA SER A 115 4.66 5.82 12.73
C SER A 115 4.22 6.76 13.86
N LEU A 116 4.12 6.22 15.08
CA LEU A 116 3.75 6.98 16.28
C LEU A 116 4.95 7.27 17.18
N GLY A 117 6.18 6.96 16.72
CA GLY A 117 7.39 7.06 17.52
C GLY A 117 8.28 8.25 17.14
N ASP A 118 9.47 8.28 17.72
CA ASP A 118 10.46 9.36 17.60
C ASP A 118 10.96 9.57 16.16
N TYR A 119 10.82 8.56 15.31
CA TYR A 119 11.26 8.58 13.91
C TYR A 119 10.17 8.98 12.90
N GLN A 120 9.07 9.59 13.38
CA GLN A 120 7.95 10.01 12.52
C GLN A 120 8.38 11.02 11.45
N SER A 121 9.38 11.86 11.72
CA SER A 121 9.89 12.85 10.77
C SER A 121 10.75 12.28 9.64
N GLN A 122 11.11 10.98 9.69
CA GLN A 122 12.03 10.32 8.77
C GLN A 122 11.27 9.70 7.59
N GLY A 123 10.56 10.53 6.82
CA GLY A 123 9.85 10.10 5.61
C GLY A 123 10.78 9.83 4.43
N GLY A 124 10.34 8.94 3.53
CA GLY A 124 11.15 8.44 2.42
C GLY A 124 11.34 9.40 1.24
N PHE A 125 10.56 10.50 1.15
CA PHE A 125 10.76 11.50 0.09
C PHE A 125 11.92 12.43 0.45
N ALA A 126 13.07 11.84 0.71
CA ALA A 126 14.30 12.49 1.12
C ALA A 126 15.54 11.74 0.61
N SER A 127 16.68 12.40 0.60
CA SER A 127 17.96 11.76 0.26
C SER A 127 18.50 10.86 1.38
N TYR A 128 18.16 11.19 2.63
CA TYR A 128 18.68 10.49 3.82
C TYR A 128 17.57 10.31 4.87
N ALA A 129 17.71 9.25 5.67
CA ALA A 129 16.94 9.06 6.90
C ALA A 129 17.83 8.48 8.01
N VAL A 130 17.57 8.88 9.26
CA VAL A 130 18.13 8.25 10.46
C VAL A 130 17.04 7.44 11.12
N VAL A 131 17.27 6.14 11.30
CA VAL A 131 16.24 5.18 11.72
C VAL A 131 16.80 4.22 12.77
N PRO A 132 15.96 3.59 13.63
CA PRO A 132 16.43 2.56 14.53
C PRO A 132 16.80 1.30 13.74
N ASP A 133 17.78 0.55 14.19
CA ASP A 133 18.22 -0.70 13.56
C ASP A 133 17.12 -1.76 13.48
N THR A 134 16.18 -1.75 14.45
CA THR A 134 15.00 -2.63 14.46
C THR A 134 14.04 -2.42 13.29
N ALA A 135 14.08 -1.24 12.66
CA ALA A 135 13.26 -0.92 11.49
C ALA A 135 13.95 -1.26 10.15
N VAL A 136 15.19 -1.75 10.19
CA VAL A 136 16.01 -1.96 8.99
C VAL A 136 16.08 -3.44 8.63
N HIS A 137 15.70 -3.78 7.40
CA HIS A 137 15.69 -5.16 6.91
C HIS A 137 16.44 -5.27 5.60
N ARG A 138 17.35 -6.24 5.49
CA ARG A 138 18.08 -6.52 4.24
C ARG A 138 17.12 -6.87 3.12
N ILE A 139 17.30 -6.26 1.97
CA ILE A 139 16.51 -6.57 0.77
C ILE A 139 16.94 -7.94 0.23
N PRO A 140 16.02 -8.87 -0.03
CA PRO A 140 16.31 -10.08 -0.78
C PRO A 140 17.00 -9.78 -2.11
N SER A 141 18.00 -10.58 -2.49
CA SER A 141 18.78 -10.37 -3.73
C SER A 141 17.92 -10.40 -5.00
N THR A 142 16.74 -10.99 -4.92
CA THR A 142 15.73 -11.06 -5.98
C THR A 142 15.05 -9.73 -6.30
N LEU A 143 15.15 -8.71 -5.42
CA LEU A 143 14.46 -7.43 -5.55
C LEU A 143 15.42 -6.26 -5.82
N SER A 144 15.00 -5.32 -6.66
CA SER A 144 15.59 -3.99 -6.78
C SER A 144 15.19 -3.09 -5.59
N PHE A 145 15.79 -1.89 -5.48
CA PHE A 145 15.34 -0.88 -4.51
C PHE A 145 13.89 -0.44 -4.76
N ASP A 146 13.52 -0.22 -6.03
CA ASP A 146 12.18 0.19 -6.42
C ASP A 146 11.13 -0.86 -6.06
N GLN A 147 11.45 -2.13 -6.24
CA GLN A 147 10.58 -3.24 -5.84
C GLN A 147 10.50 -3.36 -4.32
N ALA A 148 11.61 -3.24 -3.61
CA ALA A 148 11.67 -3.40 -2.17
C ALA A 148 10.84 -2.34 -1.42
N CYS A 149 10.85 -1.07 -1.87
CA CYS A 149 10.01 -0.02 -1.26
C CYS A 149 8.51 -0.19 -1.57
N CYS A 150 8.11 -1.10 -2.45
CA CYS A 150 6.73 -1.45 -2.75
C CYS A 150 6.27 -2.76 -2.08
N LEU A 151 7.09 -3.37 -1.22
CA LEU A 151 6.83 -4.72 -0.70
C LEU A 151 5.89 -4.69 0.51
N LEU A 152 6.29 -4.07 1.61
CA LEU A 152 5.67 -4.32 2.92
C LEU A 152 4.21 -3.87 2.98
N GLY A 153 3.89 -2.61 2.78
CA GLY A 153 2.54 -2.10 2.94
C GLY A 153 1.52 -2.79 2.04
N ASN A 154 1.90 -3.10 0.82
CA ASN A 154 1.02 -3.76 -0.14
C ASN A 154 0.78 -5.23 0.21
N TYR A 155 1.85 -5.99 0.45
CA TYR A 155 1.73 -7.44 0.70
C TYR A 155 1.29 -7.74 2.13
N GLU A 156 1.65 -6.95 3.14
CA GLU A 156 1.10 -7.11 4.49
C GLU A 156 -0.41 -6.84 4.51
N THR A 157 -0.88 -5.84 3.77
CA THR A 157 -2.31 -5.57 3.63
C THR A 157 -3.02 -6.73 2.93
N ALA A 158 -2.51 -7.18 1.79
CA ALA A 158 -3.10 -8.30 1.06
C ALA A 158 -3.11 -9.59 1.90
N TYR A 159 -2.02 -9.89 2.62
CA TYR A 159 -1.93 -11.05 3.53
C TYR A 159 -2.96 -10.96 4.65
N HIS A 160 -3.02 -9.81 5.34
CA HIS A 160 -3.97 -9.59 6.42
C HIS A 160 -5.40 -9.80 5.95
N CYS A 161 -5.75 -9.24 4.79
CA CYS A 161 -7.09 -9.35 4.23
C CYS A 161 -7.41 -10.77 3.78
N LEU A 162 -6.63 -11.33 2.85
CA LEU A 162 -6.97 -12.59 2.18
C LEU A 162 -6.70 -13.81 3.07
N ILE A 163 -5.56 -13.84 3.76
CA ILE A 163 -5.10 -15.03 4.50
C ILE A 163 -5.60 -14.99 5.93
N ALA A 164 -5.28 -13.93 6.68
CA ALA A 164 -5.61 -13.87 8.11
C ALA A 164 -7.13 -13.68 8.34
N ARG A 165 -7.74 -12.67 7.69
CA ARG A 165 -9.17 -12.35 7.88
C ARG A 165 -10.07 -13.16 6.94
N GLY A 166 -9.75 -13.18 5.67
CA GLY A 166 -10.52 -13.84 4.62
C GLY A 166 -10.42 -15.35 4.62
N ARG A 167 -9.37 -15.92 5.22
CA ARG A 167 -9.15 -17.37 5.29
C ARG A 167 -9.29 -18.03 3.93
N LEU A 168 -8.78 -17.37 2.88
CA LEU A 168 -8.83 -17.83 1.49
C LEU A 168 -8.14 -19.20 1.36
N LYS A 169 -8.78 -20.13 0.68
CA LYS A 169 -8.31 -21.51 0.51
C LYS A 169 -8.05 -21.83 -0.96
N ALA A 170 -7.20 -22.81 -1.19
CA ALA A 170 -7.02 -23.39 -2.51
C ALA A 170 -8.37 -23.89 -3.08
N GLY A 171 -8.60 -23.64 -4.38
CA GLY A 171 -9.83 -24.00 -5.07
C GLY A 171 -11.01 -23.05 -4.87
N GLU A 172 -10.93 -22.07 -3.96
CA GLU A 172 -11.94 -21.01 -3.88
C GLU A 172 -11.73 -19.96 -4.98
N THR A 173 -12.79 -19.24 -5.31
CA THR A 173 -12.73 -18.10 -6.24
C THR A 173 -12.79 -16.78 -5.46
N VAL A 174 -11.86 -15.87 -5.73
CA VAL A 174 -11.84 -14.53 -5.15
C VAL A 174 -12.08 -13.48 -6.22
N LEU A 175 -12.96 -12.52 -5.92
CA LEU A 175 -13.21 -11.33 -6.72
C LEU A 175 -12.40 -10.16 -6.12
N ILE A 176 -11.46 -9.62 -6.89
CA ILE A 176 -10.56 -8.55 -6.44
C ILE A 176 -10.90 -7.25 -7.17
N HIS A 177 -11.34 -6.23 -6.43
CA HIS A 177 -11.60 -4.89 -6.95
C HIS A 177 -10.37 -4.00 -6.88
N GLY A 178 -10.24 -3.10 -7.87
CA GLY A 178 -9.06 -2.23 -7.96
C GLY A 178 -7.77 -3.02 -8.16
N ALA A 179 -7.84 -4.13 -8.88
CA ALA A 179 -6.77 -5.11 -8.99
C ALA A 179 -5.48 -4.57 -9.62
N SER A 180 -5.55 -3.51 -10.42
CA SER A 180 -4.36 -2.85 -11.00
C SER A 180 -3.63 -1.90 -10.05
N GLY A 181 -4.21 -1.59 -8.90
CA GLY A 181 -3.51 -0.84 -7.84
C GLY A 181 -2.47 -1.71 -7.13
N SER A 182 -1.49 -1.09 -6.48
CA SER A 182 -0.37 -1.80 -5.85
C SER A 182 -0.83 -2.89 -4.85
N THR A 183 -1.79 -2.57 -3.99
CA THR A 183 -2.36 -3.54 -3.03
C THR A 183 -3.23 -4.59 -3.72
N GLY A 184 -3.91 -4.21 -4.82
CA GLY A 184 -4.70 -5.12 -5.63
C GLY A 184 -3.84 -6.17 -6.36
N LEU A 185 -2.72 -5.75 -6.96
CA LEU A 185 -1.74 -6.68 -7.56
C LEU A 185 -1.12 -7.61 -6.52
N ALA A 186 -0.77 -7.08 -5.34
CA ALA A 186 -0.32 -7.93 -4.23
C ALA A 186 -1.38 -8.97 -3.83
N ALA A 187 -2.66 -8.59 -3.81
CA ALA A 187 -3.77 -9.51 -3.55
C ALA A 187 -3.89 -10.60 -4.65
N VAL A 188 -3.73 -10.23 -5.93
CA VAL A 188 -3.69 -11.21 -7.04
C VAL A 188 -2.54 -12.20 -6.82
N HIS A 189 -1.32 -11.73 -6.57
CA HIS A 189 -0.17 -12.60 -6.33
C HIS A 189 -0.42 -13.57 -5.17
N LEU A 190 -0.88 -13.06 -4.01
CA LEU A 190 -1.11 -13.91 -2.84
C LEU A 190 -2.26 -14.90 -3.05
N ALA A 191 -3.34 -14.50 -3.73
CA ALA A 191 -4.43 -15.42 -4.06
C ALA A 191 -3.95 -16.57 -4.94
N LYS A 192 -3.09 -16.29 -5.93
CA LYS A 192 -2.47 -17.32 -6.77
C LYS A 192 -1.53 -18.21 -5.98
N LEU A 193 -0.74 -17.68 -5.03
CA LEU A 193 0.10 -18.47 -4.15
C LEU A 193 -0.69 -19.44 -3.26
N VAL A 194 -1.89 -19.03 -2.84
CA VAL A 194 -2.82 -19.90 -2.08
C VAL A 194 -3.44 -21.00 -2.95
N GLY A 195 -3.46 -20.82 -4.29
CA GLY A 195 -4.12 -21.74 -5.23
C GLY A 195 -5.59 -21.39 -5.48
N ALA A 196 -5.98 -20.14 -5.30
CA ALA A 196 -7.31 -19.66 -5.62
C ALA A 196 -7.46 -19.32 -7.10
N THR A 197 -8.72 -19.31 -7.59
CA THR A 197 -9.10 -18.72 -8.86
C THR A 197 -9.34 -17.22 -8.67
N VAL A 198 -8.72 -16.36 -9.47
CA VAL A 198 -8.80 -14.92 -9.34
C VAL A 198 -9.63 -14.33 -10.48
N ILE A 199 -10.73 -13.66 -10.11
CA ILE A 199 -11.47 -12.75 -10.98
C ILE A 199 -11.12 -11.32 -10.56
N ALA A 200 -10.48 -10.57 -11.45
CA ALA A 200 -10.00 -9.21 -11.16
C ALA A 200 -10.84 -8.17 -11.88
N THR A 201 -11.12 -7.04 -11.23
CA THR A 201 -11.87 -5.94 -11.84
C THR A 201 -11.06 -4.66 -11.91
N GLY A 202 -11.35 -3.85 -12.93
CA GLY A 202 -10.76 -2.54 -13.15
C GLY A 202 -11.55 -1.74 -14.17
N ARG A 203 -11.11 -0.51 -14.48
CA ARG A 203 -11.80 0.39 -15.40
C ARG A 203 -11.03 0.66 -16.72
N SER A 204 -9.86 0.04 -16.91
CA SER A 204 -8.99 0.20 -18.08
C SER A 204 -8.58 -1.16 -18.57
N ASP A 205 -8.80 -1.44 -19.86
CA ASP A 205 -8.46 -2.72 -20.48
C ASP A 205 -6.95 -2.96 -20.48
N ASP A 206 -6.13 -1.91 -20.74
CA ASP A 206 -4.66 -2.02 -20.71
C ASP A 206 -4.17 -2.44 -19.32
N LYS A 207 -4.73 -1.85 -18.26
CA LYS A 207 -4.39 -2.21 -16.89
C LYS A 207 -4.89 -3.61 -16.52
N LEU A 208 -6.05 -4.00 -17.02
CA LEU A 208 -6.57 -5.35 -16.83
C LEU A 208 -5.73 -6.40 -17.57
N ALA A 209 -5.19 -6.07 -18.74
CA ALA A 209 -4.22 -6.93 -19.44
C ALA A 209 -2.95 -7.14 -18.58
N LEU A 210 -2.44 -6.07 -17.94
CA LEU A 210 -1.34 -6.17 -16.99
C LEU A 210 -1.70 -7.10 -15.81
N VAL A 211 -2.87 -6.90 -15.19
CA VAL A 211 -3.35 -7.74 -14.06
C VAL A 211 -3.44 -9.21 -14.48
N LYS A 212 -3.89 -9.48 -15.69
CA LYS A 212 -3.94 -10.84 -16.25
C LYS A 212 -2.54 -11.43 -16.41
N ALA A 213 -1.59 -10.65 -16.92
CA ALA A 213 -0.18 -11.05 -17.02
C ALA A 213 0.45 -11.35 -15.64
N HIS A 214 -0.05 -10.70 -14.58
CA HIS A 214 0.35 -10.95 -13.19
C HIS A 214 -0.40 -12.12 -12.52
N GLY A 215 -1.19 -12.88 -13.27
CA GLY A 215 -1.73 -14.17 -12.81
C GLY A 215 -3.23 -14.21 -12.53
N ALA A 216 -3.99 -13.14 -12.76
CA ALA A 216 -5.45 -13.22 -12.69
C ALA A 216 -5.98 -14.18 -13.75
N ASP A 217 -6.87 -15.10 -13.36
CA ASP A 217 -7.46 -16.08 -14.28
C ASP A 217 -8.49 -15.41 -15.21
N HIS A 218 -9.24 -14.46 -14.67
CA HIS A 218 -10.24 -13.70 -15.41
C HIS A 218 -10.15 -12.21 -15.05
N VAL A 219 -10.48 -11.35 -16.01
CA VAL A 219 -10.53 -9.90 -15.82
C VAL A 219 -11.86 -9.35 -16.34
N ILE A 220 -12.44 -8.38 -15.61
CA ILE A 220 -13.72 -7.77 -15.94
C ILE A 220 -13.57 -6.25 -15.92
N ASN A 221 -13.83 -5.60 -17.05
CA ASN A 221 -13.90 -4.14 -17.10
C ASN A 221 -15.25 -3.68 -16.54
N THR A 222 -15.17 -2.89 -15.45
CA THR A 222 -16.33 -2.37 -14.72
C THR A 222 -16.63 -0.91 -15.03
N ARG A 223 -16.00 -0.32 -16.05
CA ARG A 223 -16.32 1.05 -16.47
C ARG A 223 -17.78 1.12 -16.90
N ALA A 224 -18.51 2.09 -16.38
CA ALA A 224 -19.86 2.38 -16.85
C ALA A 224 -19.82 2.81 -18.34
N PRO A 225 -20.87 2.51 -19.11
CA PRO A 225 -21.02 3.05 -20.48
C PRO A 225 -20.95 4.58 -20.47
N ASP A 226 -20.57 5.16 -21.59
CA ASP A 226 -20.48 6.61 -21.75
C ASP A 226 -21.80 7.29 -21.38
N GLY A 227 -21.73 8.33 -20.54
CA GLY A 227 -22.90 9.05 -20.03
C GLY A 227 -23.62 8.37 -18.85
N ALA A 228 -23.23 7.17 -18.44
CA ALA A 228 -23.77 6.50 -17.26
C ALA A 228 -22.89 6.75 -16.02
N THR A 229 -23.55 6.82 -14.86
CA THR A 229 -22.88 6.88 -13.54
C THR A 229 -22.73 5.49 -12.94
N GLY A 230 -21.79 5.35 -12.00
CA GLY A 230 -21.60 4.11 -11.25
C GLY A 230 -20.68 3.10 -11.95
N VAL A 231 -21.06 1.83 -11.89
CA VAL A 231 -20.29 0.72 -12.46
C VAL A 231 -21.14 -0.08 -13.45
N ARG A 232 -20.48 -0.63 -14.48
CA ARG A 232 -21.10 -1.63 -15.36
C ARG A 232 -21.51 -2.84 -14.53
N ARG A 233 -22.71 -3.38 -14.78
CA ARG A 233 -23.14 -4.63 -14.16
C ARG A 233 -22.26 -5.80 -14.61
N PHE A 234 -21.79 -6.59 -13.66
CA PHE A 234 -20.92 -7.73 -13.92
C PHE A 234 -21.38 -9.03 -13.24
N ARG A 235 -22.50 -9.00 -12.54
CA ARG A 235 -23.06 -10.15 -11.83
C ARG A 235 -23.12 -11.41 -12.69
N ASP A 236 -23.71 -11.30 -13.89
CA ASP A 236 -24.00 -12.45 -14.74
C ASP A 236 -22.72 -13.05 -15.30
N GLU A 237 -21.72 -12.20 -15.59
CA GLU A 237 -20.38 -12.61 -16.01
C GLU A 237 -19.66 -13.39 -14.90
N VAL A 238 -19.67 -12.89 -13.67
CA VAL A 238 -19.09 -13.60 -12.52
C VAL A 238 -19.83 -14.93 -12.26
N LYS A 239 -21.19 -14.93 -12.37
CA LYS A 239 -21.97 -16.15 -12.21
C LYS A 239 -21.62 -17.19 -13.28
N LEU A 240 -21.44 -16.77 -14.53
CA LEU A 240 -21.00 -17.67 -15.59
C LEU A 240 -19.63 -18.29 -15.28
N LEU A 241 -18.64 -17.47 -14.90
CA LEU A 241 -17.30 -17.90 -14.56
C LEU A 241 -17.23 -18.86 -13.36
N THR A 242 -18.23 -18.81 -12.47
CA THR A 242 -18.30 -19.64 -11.26
C THR A 242 -19.32 -20.77 -11.34
N GLY A 243 -19.83 -21.09 -12.53
CA GLY A 243 -20.84 -22.14 -12.73
C GLY A 243 -22.15 -21.87 -11.96
N GLY A 244 -22.55 -20.60 -11.85
CA GLY A 244 -23.78 -20.14 -11.16
C GLY A 244 -23.64 -19.94 -9.66
N ARG A 245 -22.56 -20.44 -9.01
CA ARG A 245 -22.40 -20.38 -7.54
C ARG A 245 -22.11 -18.97 -7.04
N GLY A 246 -21.28 -18.21 -7.74
CA GLY A 246 -20.71 -16.95 -7.28
C GLY A 246 -19.36 -17.17 -6.59
N VAL A 247 -18.73 -16.07 -6.13
CA VAL A 247 -17.40 -16.09 -5.52
C VAL A 247 -17.47 -16.33 -4.02
N GLU A 248 -16.50 -17.06 -3.49
CA GLU A 248 -16.37 -17.36 -2.06
C GLU A 248 -15.78 -16.19 -1.27
N VAL A 249 -14.98 -15.33 -1.92
CA VAL A 249 -14.34 -14.18 -1.28
C VAL A 249 -14.43 -12.95 -2.18
N VAL A 250 -14.72 -11.79 -1.58
CA VAL A 250 -14.59 -10.47 -2.23
C VAL A 250 -13.52 -9.68 -1.51
N TYR A 251 -12.53 -9.17 -2.25
CA TYR A 251 -11.50 -8.23 -1.76
C TYR A 251 -11.87 -6.83 -2.29
N ASP A 252 -12.40 -5.98 -1.41
CA ASP A 252 -12.92 -4.67 -1.78
C ASP A 252 -12.11 -3.51 -1.19
N GLY A 253 -11.20 -2.95 -2.02
CA GLY A 253 -10.49 -1.72 -1.72
C GLY A 253 -11.13 -0.47 -2.34
N VAL A 254 -12.24 -0.62 -3.08
CA VAL A 254 -12.86 0.44 -3.87
C VAL A 254 -14.09 1.04 -3.21
N GLY A 255 -15.03 0.21 -2.78
CA GLY A 255 -16.26 0.67 -2.14
C GLY A 255 -17.30 1.24 -3.12
N GLY A 256 -18.43 1.72 -2.58
CA GLY A 256 -19.50 2.32 -3.35
C GLY A 256 -20.28 1.33 -4.22
N ASP A 257 -20.63 1.72 -5.44
CA ASP A 257 -21.47 0.92 -6.34
C ASP A 257 -20.91 -0.46 -6.67
N ILE A 258 -19.59 -0.61 -6.71
CA ILE A 258 -18.95 -1.90 -6.98
C ILE A 258 -19.19 -2.90 -5.85
N SER A 259 -19.22 -2.43 -4.60
CA SER A 259 -19.58 -3.25 -3.44
C SER A 259 -21.01 -3.78 -3.56
N LEU A 260 -21.96 -2.92 -3.94
CA LEU A 260 -23.37 -3.28 -4.10
C LEU A 260 -23.58 -4.31 -5.22
N GLU A 261 -22.91 -4.14 -6.36
CA GLU A 261 -22.99 -5.10 -7.46
C GLU A 261 -22.35 -6.44 -7.06
N SER A 262 -21.26 -6.43 -6.28
CA SER A 262 -20.59 -7.63 -5.79
C SER A 262 -21.47 -8.49 -4.89
N LEU A 263 -22.32 -7.88 -4.06
CA LEU A 263 -23.28 -8.62 -3.22
C LEU A 263 -24.24 -9.50 -4.03
N ARG A 264 -24.40 -9.23 -5.32
CA ARG A 264 -25.30 -9.99 -6.21
C ARG A 264 -24.64 -11.22 -6.81
N CYS A 265 -23.31 -11.31 -6.77
CA CYS A 265 -22.55 -12.39 -7.40
C CYS A 265 -21.70 -13.22 -6.42
N VAL A 266 -21.92 -13.06 -5.11
CA VAL A 266 -21.28 -13.88 -4.08
C VAL A 266 -21.98 -15.21 -3.91
N ALA A 267 -21.25 -16.23 -3.45
CA ALA A 267 -21.78 -17.51 -2.99
C ALA A 267 -22.51 -17.35 -1.63
N PHE A 268 -23.28 -18.35 -1.25
CA PHE A 268 -23.82 -18.42 0.11
C PHE A 268 -22.69 -18.65 1.11
N GLY A 269 -22.67 -17.90 2.21
CA GLY A 269 -21.62 -17.97 3.21
C GLY A 269 -20.28 -17.34 2.78
N ALA A 270 -20.27 -16.50 1.75
CA ALA A 270 -19.07 -15.83 1.28
C ALA A 270 -18.54 -14.81 2.30
N ARG A 271 -17.25 -14.49 2.19
CA ARG A 271 -16.55 -13.50 3.01
C ARG A 271 -16.32 -12.23 2.18
N PHE A 272 -16.88 -11.12 2.66
CA PHE A 272 -16.74 -9.80 2.05
C PHE A 272 -15.73 -8.98 2.85
N LEU A 273 -14.55 -8.76 2.29
CA LEU A 273 -13.44 -8.09 2.94
C LEU A 273 -13.47 -6.60 2.63
N ILE A 274 -13.71 -5.78 3.65
CA ILE A 274 -13.64 -4.31 3.56
C ILE A 274 -12.18 -3.90 3.76
N VAL A 275 -11.51 -3.57 2.66
CA VAL A 275 -10.10 -3.18 2.63
C VAL A 275 -9.93 -1.67 2.57
N GLY A 276 -10.82 -0.99 1.86
CA GLY A 276 -10.78 0.47 1.69
C GLY A 276 -12.05 1.00 0.99
N TRP A 277 -12.01 2.28 0.64
CA TRP A 277 -13.09 3.00 -0.04
C TRP A 277 -12.55 4.04 -1.03
N ALA A 278 -11.66 3.62 -1.91
CA ALA A 278 -10.97 4.50 -2.85
C ALA A 278 -11.91 5.24 -3.84
N SER A 279 -13.15 4.76 -4.04
CA SER A 279 -14.15 5.44 -4.87
C SER A 279 -14.81 6.64 -4.17
N THR A 280 -14.62 6.78 -2.85
CA THR A 280 -15.21 7.85 -2.04
C THR A 280 -14.14 8.61 -1.23
N PRO A 281 -13.06 9.12 -1.88
CA PRO A 281 -11.94 9.75 -1.17
C PRO A 281 -12.36 11.04 -0.43
N ALA A 282 -13.43 11.70 -0.89
CA ALA A 282 -13.96 12.91 -0.27
C ALA A 282 -14.82 12.67 0.98
N VAL A 283 -14.91 11.45 1.48
CA VAL A 283 -15.57 11.14 2.76
C VAL A 283 -14.87 11.83 3.93
N ALA A 284 -13.57 11.94 3.91
CA ALA A 284 -12.82 12.80 4.81
C ALA A 284 -12.93 14.26 4.31
N GLN A 285 -13.08 15.22 5.23
CA GLN A 285 -13.29 16.63 4.89
C GLN A 285 -11.98 17.41 4.65
N GLY A 286 -10.84 16.78 4.69
CA GLY A 286 -9.54 17.44 4.58
C GLY A 286 -9.17 18.27 5.81
N ARG A 287 -8.01 18.94 5.77
CA ARG A 287 -7.45 19.77 6.85
C ARG A 287 -7.47 19.13 8.24
N GLY A 288 -7.36 17.78 8.30
CA GLY A 288 -7.40 17.02 9.54
C GLY A 288 -8.76 16.92 10.20
N GLN A 289 -9.85 17.32 9.53
CA GLN A 289 -11.20 17.21 10.07
C GLN A 289 -11.78 15.81 9.85
N ARG A 290 -12.68 15.40 10.75
CA ARG A 290 -13.39 14.13 10.58
C ARG A 290 -14.32 14.23 9.38
N GLY A 291 -14.22 13.24 8.49
CA GLY A 291 -15.11 13.09 7.36
C GLY A 291 -16.49 12.54 7.74
N ALA A 292 -17.31 12.34 6.71
CA ALA A 292 -18.63 11.72 6.86
C ALA A 292 -18.48 10.27 7.40
N PRO A 293 -19.38 9.82 8.28
CA PRO A 293 -19.30 8.48 8.90
C PRO A 293 -19.56 7.32 7.92
N ASN A 294 -20.18 7.59 6.76
CA ASN A 294 -20.66 6.57 5.83
C ASN A 294 -19.88 6.61 4.51
N ALA A 295 -18.68 6.06 4.49
CA ALA A 295 -17.89 5.93 3.27
C ALA A 295 -18.45 4.90 2.29
N ASN A 296 -19.07 3.83 2.84
CA ASN A 296 -19.63 2.72 2.09
C ASN A 296 -20.82 2.14 2.85
N VAL A 297 -21.92 1.89 2.15
CA VAL A 297 -23.16 1.38 2.76
C VAL A 297 -23.54 0.06 2.10
N LEU A 298 -23.71 -0.99 2.91
CA LEU A 298 -24.14 -2.31 2.45
C LEU A 298 -25.54 -2.63 2.98
N PRO A 299 -26.47 -3.13 2.13
CA PRO A 299 -27.83 -3.50 2.54
C PRO A 299 -27.81 -4.76 3.41
N THR A 300 -28.19 -4.62 4.67
CA THR A 300 -28.14 -5.69 5.68
C THR A 300 -29.06 -6.88 5.36
N ASN A 301 -30.16 -6.65 4.64
CA ASN A 301 -31.03 -7.72 4.15
C ASN A 301 -30.31 -8.68 3.20
N LEU A 302 -29.43 -8.17 2.31
CA LEU A 302 -28.65 -9.03 1.42
C LEU A 302 -27.56 -9.78 2.19
N ILE A 303 -26.93 -9.14 3.18
CA ILE A 303 -25.96 -9.78 4.08
C ILE A 303 -26.61 -10.97 4.77
N MET A 304 -27.79 -10.75 5.40
CA MET A 304 -28.53 -11.79 6.10
C MET A 304 -28.97 -12.92 5.16
N MET A 305 -29.59 -12.59 4.02
CA MET A 305 -30.13 -13.61 3.10
C MET A 305 -29.07 -14.48 2.44
N LYS A 306 -27.84 -13.98 2.32
CA LYS A 306 -26.71 -14.73 1.73
C LYS A 306 -25.78 -15.32 2.79
N GLY A 307 -26.06 -15.12 4.07
CA GLY A 307 -25.22 -15.60 5.17
C GLY A 307 -23.80 -15.08 5.12
N LEU A 308 -23.61 -13.80 4.72
CA LEU A 308 -22.27 -13.25 4.49
C LEU A 308 -21.53 -12.94 5.79
N ASP A 309 -20.25 -13.25 5.81
CA ASP A 309 -19.29 -12.67 6.73
C ASP A 309 -18.78 -11.35 6.16
N VAL A 310 -19.18 -10.21 6.71
CA VAL A 310 -18.60 -8.90 6.36
C VAL A 310 -17.47 -8.59 7.32
N LEU A 311 -16.24 -8.53 6.80
CA LEU A 311 -15.02 -8.50 7.59
C LEU A 311 -14.26 -7.19 7.36
N GLY A 312 -14.10 -6.38 8.42
CA GLY A 312 -13.17 -5.24 8.42
C GLY A 312 -11.72 -5.73 8.39
N CYS A 313 -10.91 -5.11 7.55
CA CYS A 313 -9.51 -5.51 7.33
C CYS A 313 -8.50 -4.37 7.56
N PRO A 314 -8.49 -3.72 8.74
CA PRO A 314 -7.63 -2.57 9.03
C PRO A 314 -6.22 -3.04 9.41
N MET A 315 -5.36 -3.38 8.46
CA MET A 315 -4.05 -3.99 8.69
C MET A 315 -3.19 -3.23 9.72
N VAL A 316 -3.07 -1.92 9.58
CA VAL A 316 -2.26 -1.09 10.49
C VAL A 316 -2.87 -1.06 11.89
N ILE A 317 -4.18 -0.76 11.98
CA ILE A 317 -4.89 -0.70 13.26
C ILE A 317 -4.86 -2.05 13.97
N ALA A 318 -5.06 -3.14 13.23
CA ALA A 318 -4.98 -4.49 13.79
C ALA A 318 -3.58 -4.80 14.35
N THR A 319 -2.52 -4.38 13.65
CA THR A 319 -1.13 -4.57 14.09
C THR A 319 -0.82 -3.71 15.34
N VAL A 320 -1.37 -2.50 15.44
CA VAL A 320 -1.19 -1.65 16.63
C VAL A 320 -1.91 -2.25 17.85
N ASN A 321 -3.13 -2.80 17.66
CA ASN A 321 -3.89 -3.41 18.74
C ASN A 321 -3.34 -4.76 19.18
N ASP A 322 -2.78 -5.54 18.26
CA ASP A 322 -2.13 -6.82 18.54
C ASP A 322 -0.83 -6.95 17.70
N PRO A 323 0.30 -6.49 18.24
CA PRO A 323 1.58 -6.58 17.54
C PRO A 323 2.04 -8.02 17.24
N THR A 324 1.51 -9.02 17.95
CA THR A 324 1.93 -10.42 17.80
C THR A 324 1.53 -11.04 16.46
N ILE A 325 0.53 -10.47 15.78
CA ILE A 325 0.07 -10.97 14.47
C ILE A 325 1.05 -10.65 13.34
N ARG A 326 1.96 -9.69 13.55
CA ARG A 326 2.83 -9.20 12.49
C ARG A 326 4.07 -10.05 12.21
N PRO A 327 4.84 -10.51 13.22
CA PRO A 327 6.09 -11.22 12.97
C PRO A 327 5.95 -12.43 12.02
N PRO A 328 4.97 -13.34 12.18
CA PRO A 328 4.81 -14.47 11.26
C PRO A 328 4.41 -14.03 9.85
N ARG A 329 3.56 -13.00 9.72
CA ARG A 329 3.16 -12.41 8.43
C ARG A 329 4.36 -11.81 7.71
N PHE A 330 5.14 -10.98 8.42
CA PHE A 330 6.33 -10.34 7.90
C PHE A 330 7.36 -11.37 7.42
N ALA A 331 7.68 -12.36 8.26
CA ALA A 331 8.63 -13.43 7.93
C ALA A 331 8.19 -14.19 6.67
N GLN A 332 6.90 -14.50 6.54
CA GLN A 332 6.39 -15.22 5.37
C GLN A 332 6.51 -14.40 4.08
N ILE A 333 6.22 -13.10 4.14
CA ILE A 333 6.34 -12.19 2.98
C ILE A 333 7.80 -12.08 2.55
N MET A 334 8.71 -11.88 3.51
CA MET A 334 10.15 -11.80 3.23
C MET A 334 10.68 -13.11 2.64
N GLN A 335 10.22 -14.25 3.12
CA GLN A 335 10.57 -15.56 2.57
C GLN A 335 10.08 -15.71 1.13
N TRP A 336 8.82 -15.38 0.84
CA TRP A 336 8.29 -15.46 -0.54
C TRP A 336 9.03 -14.52 -1.49
N ALA A 337 9.44 -13.34 -1.02
CA ALA A 337 10.26 -12.44 -1.81
C ALA A 337 11.66 -13.01 -2.05
N ALA A 338 12.30 -13.59 -1.04
CA ALA A 338 13.61 -14.22 -1.17
C ALA A 338 13.59 -15.44 -2.14
N ASP A 339 12.50 -16.21 -2.11
CA ASP A 339 12.29 -17.35 -3.01
C ASP A 339 11.87 -16.92 -4.45
N GLY A 340 11.70 -15.63 -4.70
CA GLY A 340 11.24 -15.12 -5.99
C GLY A 340 9.76 -15.45 -6.30
N ARG A 341 8.98 -15.86 -5.30
CA ARG A 341 7.56 -16.22 -5.46
C ARG A 341 6.64 -15.00 -5.54
N ILE A 342 7.08 -13.87 -5.02
CA ILE A 342 6.42 -12.58 -5.17
C ILE A 342 7.44 -11.53 -5.62
N THR A 343 7.01 -10.66 -6.54
CA THR A 343 7.80 -9.54 -7.04
C THR A 343 6.88 -8.35 -7.19
N PRO A 344 7.06 -7.28 -6.39
CA PRO A 344 6.26 -6.07 -6.53
C PRO A 344 6.40 -5.48 -7.94
N HIS A 345 5.28 -5.08 -8.53
CA HIS A 345 5.26 -4.38 -9.80
C HIS A 345 5.62 -2.91 -9.59
N VAL A 346 6.49 -2.39 -10.45
CA VAL A 346 6.88 -0.97 -10.50
C VAL A 346 6.49 -0.44 -11.87
N SER A 347 5.48 0.42 -11.93
CA SER A 347 4.98 0.95 -13.20
C SER A 347 5.80 2.11 -13.72
N HIS A 348 6.24 3.02 -12.86
CA HIS A 348 6.98 4.23 -13.21
C HIS A 348 8.00 4.58 -12.13
N VAL A 349 9.10 5.19 -12.55
CA VAL A 349 10.13 5.72 -11.66
C VAL A 349 10.34 7.19 -12.02
N TYR A 350 10.34 8.06 -11.00
CA TYR A 350 10.55 9.49 -11.13
C TYR A 350 11.71 9.93 -10.26
N PRO A 351 12.54 10.89 -10.69
CA PRO A 351 13.50 11.51 -9.79
C PRO A 351 12.77 12.28 -8.66
N LEU A 352 13.40 12.41 -7.49
CA LEU A 352 12.79 13.11 -6.35
C LEU A 352 12.36 14.55 -6.69
N SER A 353 13.06 15.22 -7.61
CA SER A 353 12.68 16.53 -8.11
C SER A 353 11.31 16.59 -8.81
N GLU A 354 10.83 15.46 -9.29
CA GLU A 354 9.54 15.33 -9.98
C GLU A 354 8.44 14.72 -9.10
N PHE A 355 8.59 14.81 -7.77
CA PHE A 355 7.63 14.24 -6.83
C PHE A 355 6.18 14.69 -7.08
N LYS A 356 5.97 15.95 -7.52
CA LYS A 356 4.63 16.44 -7.86
C LYS A 356 4.01 15.67 -9.02
N THR A 357 4.80 15.41 -10.06
CA THR A 357 4.37 14.60 -11.21
C THR A 357 4.03 13.17 -10.79
N ALA A 358 4.89 12.54 -9.99
CA ALA A 358 4.69 11.19 -9.49
C ALA A 358 3.41 11.08 -8.63
N MET A 359 3.17 12.03 -7.73
CA MET A 359 1.98 12.04 -6.88
C MET A 359 0.70 12.30 -7.68
N ARG A 360 0.73 13.18 -8.70
CA ARG A 360 -0.41 13.40 -9.60
C ARG A 360 -0.71 12.17 -10.44
N ALA A 361 0.31 11.52 -11.00
CA ALA A 361 0.15 10.27 -11.75
C ALA A 361 -0.54 9.19 -10.88
N LYS A 362 -0.16 9.10 -9.60
CA LYS A 362 -0.82 8.19 -8.64
C LYS A 362 -2.27 8.57 -8.38
N TRP A 363 -2.56 9.85 -8.18
CA TRP A 363 -3.93 10.35 -7.95
C TRP A 363 -4.84 10.09 -9.15
N ASN A 364 -4.34 10.36 -10.36
CA ASN A 364 -5.07 10.14 -11.60
C ASN A 364 -5.22 8.65 -11.95
N GLY A 365 -4.58 7.78 -11.17
CA GLY A 365 -4.57 6.35 -11.43
C GLY A 365 -3.76 5.98 -12.68
N GLU A 366 -2.76 6.75 -13.06
CA GLU A 366 -1.88 6.46 -14.21
C GLU A 366 -0.87 5.34 -13.88
N GLY A 367 -0.45 5.25 -12.61
CA GLY A 367 0.38 4.15 -12.10
C GLY A 367 -0.43 2.91 -11.69
N SER A 368 0.25 1.78 -11.59
CA SER A 368 -0.27 0.51 -11.06
C SER A 368 0.18 0.32 -9.62
#